data_e3b05f68ac7df287ae2e333104c88090
#
_entry.id   e3b05f68ac7df287ae2e333104c88090
#
_cell.length_a   1.000
_cell.length_b   1.000
_cell.length_c   1.000
_cell.angle_alpha   90.00
_cell.angle_beta   90.00
_cell.angle_gamma   90.00
#
_symmetry.space_group_name_H-M   'P 1'
#
loop_
_entity.id
_entity.type
_entity.pdbx_description
1 polymer ?
#
loop_
_entity_poly.entity_id
_entity_poly.type
_entity_poly.pdbx_seq_one_letter_code
_entity_poly.pdbx_strand_id
1 'polypeptide(L)'
;RKNSSYRIVAEESQVAAILEHLDKYIFSDKVELLNLSAGKMMALIGSDARLIINECMKVKNPALFERDLIDAELCGIDVHIFRAPLSSREAFLIYCGQDQYQALQDKLAPILNQHGVKRLSNDELLLERIEAGLPQFATDFNSENLIIELGLEDKAISYTKGCFQGQEVLARVKGHGSPNKQLTGLILELQGSQNAKIKVGTPLMVAGQEVAKVLSNAYSPRLQKHIALAMVKRDYRTPGRVLECTIALESESKHEEDKATSLSGKATVKLLPFFEPEDLKLKAKNLYEQGLKLYATTENKNIAEAISKLRSALLLDSSLEDAYEALGVILSKENQLDEAVELMETLARINPDSIMAYANLSVFYLEQGGGKEKAEEAKAQSMSIRMRLAAKEAMQDHQQKEDTAKIEAEALERKTMFEQVIEIDADDLFANNGLGNCYNILQQYQLAEPYLLKAIQIKPNHTVAYQELGRTYEGLGLTDKAIETFKKGIDVAAQKGDMTPLKAMQARLDSLLAN
;
A
#
# COMPACT_ATOMS: atom_id res chain seq x y z
N ARG A 1 -22.49 -0.30 25.85
CA ARG A 1 -21.99 -0.44 24.47
C ARG A 1 -22.85 0.49 23.62
N LYS A 2 -22.27 1.51 22.97
CA LYS A 2 -22.95 2.32 21.96
C LYS A 2 -23.35 1.40 20.80
N ASN A 3 -24.55 1.56 20.26
CA ASN A 3 -25.03 0.84 19.09
C ASN A 3 -24.00 1.04 17.95
N SER A 4 -23.29 -0.02 17.60
CA SER A 4 -22.42 0.00 16.42
C SER A 4 -23.27 -0.39 15.22
N SER A 5 -23.33 0.48 14.22
CA SER A 5 -23.97 0.16 12.95
C SER A 5 -22.90 -0.09 11.89
N TYR A 6 -23.17 -1.06 11.01
CA TYR A 6 -22.36 -1.37 9.85
C TYR A 6 -23.13 -0.99 8.58
N ARG A 7 -22.42 -0.63 7.54
CA ARG A 7 -23.00 -0.37 6.22
C ARG A 7 -22.35 -1.32 5.22
N ILE A 8 -23.16 -1.95 4.40
CA ILE A 8 -22.71 -2.82 3.32
C ILE A 8 -23.10 -2.13 2.02
N VAL A 9 -22.12 -1.87 1.17
CA VAL A 9 -22.32 -1.38 -0.20
C VAL A 9 -22.21 -2.56 -1.14
N ALA A 10 -23.23 -2.78 -1.95
CA ALA A 10 -23.30 -3.87 -2.91
C ALA A 10 -24.02 -3.42 -4.17
N GLU A 11 -23.87 -4.18 -5.25
CA GLU A 11 -24.68 -3.99 -6.46
C GLU A 11 -26.15 -4.30 -6.15
N GLU A 12 -27.05 -3.56 -6.76
CA GLU A 12 -28.51 -3.66 -6.51
C GLU A 12 -29.00 -5.10 -6.70
N SER A 13 -28.50 -5.81 -7.70
CA SER A 13 -28.81 -7.20 -8.00
C SER A 13 -28.46 -8.18 -6.88
N GLN A 14 -27.54 -7.82 -5.97
CA GLN A 14 -27.05 -8.67 -4.89
C GLN A 14 -27.71 -8.37 -3.54
N VAL A 15 -28.41 -7.25 -3.40
CA VAL A 15 -28.97 -6.80 -2.12
C VAL A 15 -29.89 -7.86 -1.49
N ALA A 16 -30.81 -8.42 -2.29
CA ALA A 16 -31.76 -9.43 -1.80
C ALA A 16 -31.03 -10.70 -1.29
N ALA A 17 -30.06 -11.20 -2.06
CA ALA A 17 -29.30 -12.40 -1.69
C ALA A 17 -28.45 -12.17 -0.43
N ILE A 18 -27.87 -10.96 -0.27
CA ILE A 18 -27.10 -10.60 0.91
C ILE A 18 -28.00 -10.55 2.16
N LEU A 19 -29.18 -9.92 2.05
CA LEU A 19 -30.15 -9.85 3.16
C LEU A 19 -30.61 -11.24 3.58
N GLU A 20 -31.00 -12.10 2.63
CA GLU A 20 -31.41 -13.48 2.91
C GLU A 20 -30.26 -14.28 3.56
N HIS A 21 -29.04 -14.12 3.06
CA HIS A 21 -27.87 -14.79 3.62
C HIS A 21 -27.58 -14.35 5.06
N LEU A 22 -27.61 -13.07 5.36
CA LEU A 22 -27.37 -12.55 6.71
C LEU A 22 -28.46 -12.95 7.67
N ASP A 23 -29.75 -12.84 7.27
CA ASP A 23 -30.90 -13.20 8.09
C ASP A 23 -30.85 -14.68 8.53
N LYS A 24 -30.39 -15.57 7.64
CA LYS A 24 -30.22 -17.00 7.93
C LYS A 24 -29.30 -17.28 9.11
N TYR A 25 -28.34 -16.39 9.43
CA TYR A 25 -27.35 -16.58 10.49
C TYR A 25 -27.60 -15.72 11.74
N ILE A 26 -28.67 -14.94 11.78
CA ILE A 26 -29.07 -14.16 12.95
C ILE A 26 -30.04 -15.03 13.78
N PHE A 27 -29.53 -15.63 14.86
CA PHE A 27 -30.35 -16.50 15.74
C PHE A 27 -30.74 -15.84 17.05
N SER A 28 -29.75 -15.31 17.77
CA SER A 28 -29.94 -14.73 19.12
C SER A 28 -29.34 -13.34 19.24
N ASP A 29 -28.71 -12.86 18.20
CA ASP A 29 -28.07 -11.57 18.17
C ASP A 29 -29.11 -10.45 18.03
N LYS A 30 -28.92 -9.37 18.79
CA LYS A 30 -29.74 -8.16 18.66
C LYS A 30 -29.26 -7.32 17.46
N VAL A 31 -29.49 -7.83 16.26
CA VAL A 31 -29.13 -7.21 14.99
C VAL A 31 -30.39 -6.97 14.19
N GLU A 32 -30.53 -5.78 13.60
CA GLU A 32 -31.58 -5.41 12.66
C GLU A 32 -30.96 -5.15 11.29
N LEU A 33 -31.54 -5.75 10.25
CA LEU A 33 -31.13 -5.55 8.86
C LEU A 33 -32.06 -4.50 8.22
N LEU A 34 -31.45 -3.41 7.74
CA LEU A 34 -32.15 -2.33 7.07
C LEU A 34 -31.74 -2.26 5.59
N ASN A 35 -32.73 -2.33 4.71
CA ASN A 35 -32.50 -2.12 3.28
C ASN A 35 -32.57 -0.62 2.94
N LEU A 36 -31.44 -0.06 2.51
CA LEU A 36 -31.30 1.35 2.14
C LEU A 36 -31.26 1.57 0.62
N SER A 37 -31.64 0.58 -0.21
CA SER A 37 -31.56 0.65 -1.68
C SER A 37 -32.50 1.69 -2.30
N ALA A 38 -33.48 2.23 -1.55
CA ALA A 38 -34.32 3.33 -2.00
C ALA A 38 -33.59 4.68 -2.15
N GLY A 39 -32.42 4.83 -1.53
CA GLY A 39 -31.59 6.03 -1.69
C GLY A 39 -30.83 6.07 -3.01
N LYS A 40 -30.09 7.15 -3.21
CA LYS A 40 -29.24 7.36 -4.38
C LYS A 40 -27.77 7.51 -3.97
N MET A 41 -26.90 7.10 -4.88
CA MET A 41 -25.46 7.13 -4.67
C MET A 41 -24.77 7.84 -5.83
N MET A 42 -23.79 8.67 -5.54
CA MET A 42 -22.86 9.24 -6.52
C MET A 42 -21.43 8.90 -6.11
N ALA A 43 -20.54 8.82 -7.08
CA ALA A 43 -19.11 8.64 -6.86
C ALA A 43 -18.36 9.93 -7.16
N LEU A 44 -17.40 10.29 -6.30
CA LEU A 44 -16.41 11.33 -6.56
C LEU A 44 -15.03 10.66 -6.59
N ILE A 45 -14.35 10.74 -7.72
CA ILE A 45 -13.08 10.06 -7.99
C ILE A 45 -12.02 11.09 -8.35
N GLY A 46 -10.87 11.02 -7.73
CA GLY A 46 -9.73 11.87 -8.05
C GLY A 46 -8.93 12.29 -6.85
N SER A 47 -7.74 12.82 -7.12
CA SER A 47 -6.78 13.26 -6.10
C SER A 47 -7.27 14.41 -5.23
N ASP A 48 -8.26 15.16 -5.68
CA ASP A 48 -8.84 16.31 -4.97
C ASP A 48 -10.21 15.99 -4.36
N ALA A 49 -10.70 14.75 -4.51
CA ALA A 49 -12.02 14.34 -4.02
C ALA A 49 -12.19 14.64 -2.52
N ARG A 50 -11.17 14.36 -1.71
CA ARG A 50 -11.16 14.64 -0.27
C ARG A 50 -11.25 16.14 0.04
N LEU A 51 -10.51 16.96 -0.71
CA LEU A 51 -10.52 18.42 -0.55
C LEU A 51 -11.89 19.00 -0.87
N ILE A 52 -12.50 18.55 -1.96
CA ILE A 52 -13.84 18.99 -2.40
C ILE A 52 -14.91 18.59 -1.37
N ILE A 53 -14.87 17.35 -0.89
CA ILE A 53 -15.82 16.88 0.14
C ILE A 53 -15.65 17.73 1.41
N ASN A 54 -14.43 17.96 1.88
CA ASN A 54 -14.19 18.75 3.08
C ASN A 54 -14.67 20.20 2.93
N GLU A 55 -14.50 20.80 1.74
CA GLU A 55 -15.03 22.14 1.45
C GLU A 55 -16.57 22.17 1.58
N CYS A 56 -17.26 21.16 1.03
CA CYS A 56 -18.71 21.03 1.09
C CYS A 56 -19.24 20.79 2.51
N MET A 57 -18.48 20.04 3.34
CA MET A 57 -18.85 19.75 4.73
C MET A 57 -18.59 20.91 5.69
N LYS A 58 -17.79 21.90 5.30
CA LYS A 58 -17.29 22.95 6.19
C LYS A 58 -16.62 22.41 7.47
N VAL A 59 -16.18 21.16 7.46
CA VAL A 59 -15.52 20.51 8.58
C VAL A 59 -14.03 20.75 8.50
N LYS A 60 -13.44 21.15 9.61
CA LYS A 60 -11.99 21.45 9.71
C LYS A 60 -11.19 20.30 10.36
N ASN A 61 -11.77 19.11 10.52
CA ASN A 61 -11.11 17.98 11.17
C ASN A 61 -10.61 16.94 10.14
N PRO A 62 -9.30 16.93 9.82
CA PRO A 62 -8.71 16.01 8.85
C PRO A 62 -8.91 14.53 9.21
N ALA A 63 -8.94 14.20 10.50
CA ALA A 63 -9.04 12.82 10.97
C ALA A 63 -10.38 12.12 10.62
N LEU A 64 -11.38 12.86 10.15
CA LEU A 64 -12.63 12.23 9.68
C LEU A 64 -12.38 11.32 8.46
N PHE A 65 -11.44 11.69 7.61
CA PHE A 65 -11.14 10.95 6.38
C PHE A 65 -10.32 9.67 6.61
N GLU A 66 -9.88 9.40 7.83
CA GLU A 66 -9.30 8.11 8.22
C GLU A 66 -10.36 7.02 8.48
N ARG A 67 -11.63 7.40 8.50
CA ARG A 67 -12.76 6.48 8.67
C ARG A 67 -13.22 5.94 7.32
N ASP A 68 -13.66 4.69 7.29
CA ASP A 68 -14.27 4.09 6.10
C ASP A 68 -15.67 4.62 5.82
N LEU A 69 -16.35 5.12 6.85
CA LEU A 69 -17.68 5.70 6.79
C LEU A 69 -17.71 7.02 7.56
N ILE A 70 -18.23 8.05 6.93
CA ILE A 70 -18.46 9.38 7.50
C ILE A 70 -19.96 9.71 7.37
N ASP A 71 -20.63 9.89 8.51
CA ASP A 71 -21.97 10.49 8.55
C ASP A 71 -21.79 12.00 8.63
N ALA A 72 -22.29 12.74 7.64
CA ALA A 72 -22.04 14.17 7.48
C ALA A 72 -23.16 14.91 6.81
N GLU A 73 -23.12 16.24 6.92
CA GLU A 73 -23.94 17.16 6.15
C GLU A 73 -23.09 17.78 5.04
N LEU A 74 -23.44 17.51 3.77
CA LEU A 74 -22.87 18.15 2.60
C LEU A 74 -23.79 19.25 2.08
N CYS A 75 -23.34 20.50 2.10
CA CYS A 75 -24.12 21.64 1.62
C CYS A 75 -25.54 21.72 2.24
N GLY A 76 -25.70 21.33 3.52
CA GLY A 76 -26.98 21.33 4.22
C GLY A 76 -27.87 20.11 3.91
N ILE A 77 -27.30 18.98 3.47
CA ILE A 77 -28.00 17.72 3.19
C ILE A 77 -27.26 16.58 3.91
N ASP A 78 -28.01 15.80 4.68
CA ASP A 78 -27.47 14.63 5.38
C ASP A 78 -27.07 13.53 4.41
N VAL A 79 -25.84 13.05 4.52
CA VAL A 79 -25.26 12.04 3.63
C VAL A 79 -24.45 11.01 4.41
N HIS A 80 -24.29 9.85 3.79
CA HIS A 80 -23.28 8.87 4.20
C HIS A 80 -22.18 8.83 3.14
N ILE A 81 -20.93 9.02 3.56
CA ILE A 81 -19.77 9.03 2.66
C ILE A 81 -18.93 7.80 2.96
N PHE A 82 -18.66 7.00 1.93
CA PHE A 82 -17.86 5.78 2.02
C PHE A 82 -16.60 5.95 1.20
N ARG A 83 -15.45 5.57 1.75
CA ARG A 83 -14.27 5.35 0.93
C ARG A 83 -14.48 4.08 0.10
N ALA A 84 -14.29 4.14 -1.21
CA ALA A 84 -14.54 3.03 -2.11
C ALA A 84 -13.38 2.80 -3.09
N PRO A 85 -12.95 1.55 -3.30
CA PRO A 85 -11.93 1.22 -4.29
C PRO A 85 -12.57 1.19 -5.70
N LEU A 86 -12.74 2.34 -6.32
CA LEU A 86 -13.30 2.48 -7.67
C LEU A 86 -12.23 2.78 -8.74
N SER A 87 -11.07 3.24 -8.33
CA SER A 87 -9.97 3.69 -9.18
C SER A 87 -8.64 3.49 -8.47
N SER A 88 -7.52 3.66 -9.18
CA SER A 88 -6.19 3.81 -8.57
C SER A 88 -6.02 5.15 -7.82
N ARG A 89 -6.95 6.08 -8.03
CA ARG A 89 -7.05 7.36 -7.31
C ARG A 89 -8.02 7.23 -6.15
N GLU A 90 -7.97 8.17 -5.21
CA GLU A 90 -8.92 8.20 -4.10
C GLU A 90 -10.36 8.36 -4.64
N ALA A 91 -11.29 7.60 -4.07
CA ALA A 91 -12.68 7.63 -4.47
C ALA A 91 -13.61 7.51 -3.26
N PHE A 92 -14.70 8.28 -3.32
CA PHE A 92 -15.75 8.28 -2.31
C PHE A 92 -17.10 8.04 -2.97
N LEU A 93 -17.91 7.19 -2.33
CA LEU A 93 -19.34 7.06 -2.61
C LEU A 93 -20.11 7.93 -1.63
N ILE A 94 -21.01 8.74 -2.14
CA ILE A 94 -21.86 9.67 -1.38
C ILE A 94 -23.29 9.20 -1.55
N TYR A 95 -23.89 8.73 -0.47
CA TYR A 95 -25.27 8.24 -0.43
C TYR A 95 -26.18 9.25 0.26
N CYS A 96 -27.36 9.49 -0.30
CA CYS A 96 -28.42 10.28 0.31
C CYS A 96 -29.82 9.72 -0.01
N GLY A 97 -30.84 10.24 0.65
CA GLY A 97 -32.23 9.93 0.31
C GLY A 97 -32.56 10.31 -1.13
N GLN A 98 -33.46 9.54 -1.76
CA GLN A 98 -33.84 9.76 -3.16
C GLN A 98 -34.45 11.16 -3.40
N ASP A 99 -35.24 11.65 -2.44
CA ASP A 99 -35.87 12.97 -2.45
C ASP A 99 -34.86 14.13 -2.36
N GLN A 100 -33.71 13.89 -1.77
CA GLN A 100 -32.64 14.88 -1.56
C GLN A 100 -31.57 14.87 -2.66
N TYR A 101 -31.56 13.83 -3.51
CA TYR A 101 -30.48 13.60 -4.48
C TYR A 101 -30.33 14.74 -5.49
N GLN A 102 -31.47 15.23 -6.06
CA GLN A 102 -31.41 16.34 -7.02
C GLN A 102 -30.92 17.62 -6.36
N ALA A 103 -31.42 17.94 -5.17
CA ALA A 103 -30.97 19.11 -4.41
C ALA A 103 -29.46 19.04 -4.06
N LEU A 104 -28.95 17.85 -3.75
CA LEU A 104 -27.52 17.63 -3.51
C LEU A 104 -26.70 17.90 -4.78
N GLN A 105 -27.14 17.37 -5.94
CA GLN A 105 -26.47 17.61 -7.21
C GLN A 105 -26.42 19.10 -7.57
N ASP A 106 -27.54 19.81 -7.41
CA ASP A 106 -27.64 21.24 -7.74
C ASP A 106 -26.73 22.09 -6.85
N LYS A 107 -26.63 21.75 -5.57
CA LYS A 107 -25.74 22.45 -4.62
C LYS A 107 -24.25 22.12 -4.81
N LEU A 108 -23.92 20.91 -5.21
CA LEU A 108 -22.55 20.50 -5.48
C LEU A 108 -22.04 21.02 -6.83
N ALA A 109 -22.89 21.17 -7.83
CA ALA A 109 -22.51 21.52 -9.20
C ALA A 109 -21.59 22.76 -9.30
N PRO A 110 -21.86 23.89 -8.61
CA PRO A 110 -20.96 25.05 -8.66
C PRO A 110 -19.55 24.74 -8.15
N ILE A 111 -19.45 24.00 -7.05
CA ILE A 111 -18.17 23.63 -6.42
C ILE A 111 -17.41 22.66 -7.33
N LEU A 112 -18.07 21.64 -7.86
CA LEU A 112 -17.48 20.69 -8.78
C LEU A 112 -16.95 21.38 -10.05
N ASN A 113 -17.71 22.34 -10.60
CA ASN A 113 -17.30 23.13 -11.76
C ASN A 113 -16.07 24.01 -11.44
N GLN A 114 -16.03 24.64 -10.27
CA GLN A 114 -14.89 25.44 -9.83
C GLN A 114 -13.59 24.59 -9.76
N HIS A 115 -13.70 23.34 -9.34
CA HIS A 115 -12.58 22.39 -9.29
C HIS A 115 -12.34 21.66 -10.63
N GLY A 116 -13.06 22.00 -11.70
CA GLY A 116 -12.91 21.39 -13.02
C GLY A 116 -13.28 19.90 -13.06
N VAL A 117 -14.15 19.47 -12.15
CA VAL A 117 -14.60 18.06 -12.07
C VAL A 117 -15.48 17.74 -13.28
N LYS A 118 -15.20 16.63 -13.95
CA LYS A 118 -15.96 16.13 -15.09
C LYS A 118 -16.86 14.98 -14.67
N ARG A 119 -18.02 14.88 -15.32
CA ARG A 119 -18.86 13.68 -15.23
C ARG A 119 -18.23 12.58 -16.08
N LEU A 120 -17.98 11.43 -15.48
CA LEU A 120 -17.47 10.26 -16.18
C LEU A 120 -18.60 9.55 -16.93
N SER A 121 -18.33 9.10 -18.14
CA SER A 121 -19.13 8.11 -18.86
C SER A 121 -18.91 6.72 -18.28
N ASN A 122 -19.77 5.77 -18.65
CA ASN A 122 -19.60 4.38 -18.23
C ASN A 122 -18.28 3.77 -18.75
N ASP A 123 -17.85 4.14 -19.96
CA ASP A 123 -16.60 3.66 -20.54
C ASP A 123 -15.36 4.22 -19.80
N GLU A 124 -15.42 5.49 -19.38
CA GLU A 124 -14.37 6.10 -18.57
C GLU A 124 -14.31 5.46 -17.17
N LEU A 125 -15.45 5.18 -16.55
CA LEU A 125 -15.50 4.49 -15.26
C LEU A 125 -14.99 3.04 -15.38
N LEU A 126 -15.34 2.34 -16.47
CA LEU A 126 -14.81 1.02 -16.78
C LEU A 126 -13.28 1.05 -16.91
N LEU A 127 -12.75 2.04 -17.63
CA LEU A 127 -11.30 2.22 -17.78
C LEU A 127 -10.61 2.44 -16.43
N GLU A 128 -11.12 3.35 -15.59
CA GLU A 128 -10.59 3.61 -14.24
C GLU A 128 -10.53 2.32 -13.41
N ARG A 129 -11.59 1.51 -13.46
CA ARG A 129 -11.68 0.24 -12.75
C ARG A 129 -10.63 -0.77 -13.24
N ILE A 130 -10.50 -0.91 -14.57
CA ILE A 130 -9.53 -1.84 -15.17
C ILE A 130 -8.11 -1.40 -14.88
N GLU A 131 -7.79 -0.10 -15.03
CA GLU A 131 -6.46 0.45 -14.71
C GLU A 131 -6.07 0.21 -13.25
N ALA A 132 -7.04 0.28 -12.34
CA ALA A 132 -6.86 -0.04 -10.93
C ALA A 132 -6.80 -1.55 -10.61
N GLY A 133 -7.04 -2.42 -11.60
CA GLY A 133 -7.02 -3.87 -11.41
C GLY A 133 -8.17 -4.39 -10.54
N LEU A 134 -9.30 -3.70 -10.51
CA LEU A 134 -10.42 -4.01 -9.63
C LEU A 134 -11.43 -4.92 -10.36
N PRO A 135 -11.64 -6.18 -9.92
CA PRO A 135 -12.65 -7.06 -10.49
C PRO A 135 -14.05 -6.65 -10.06
N GLN A 136 -15.02 -6.84 -10.96
CA GLN A 136 -16.44 -6.60 -10.72
C GLN A 136 -17.21 -7.92 -10.68
N PHE A 137 -18.07 -8.09 -9.68
CA PHE A 137 -18.95 -9.26 -9.57
C PHE A 137 -19.90 -9.33 -10.79
N ALA A 138 -20.25 -10.53 -11.18
CA ALA A 138 -21.03 -10.88 -12.37
C ALA A 138 -20.41 -10.52 -13.73
N THR A 139 -19.39 -9.64 -13.77
CA THR A 139 -18.63 -9.33 -14.99
C THR A 139 -17.32 -10.11 -15.05
N ASP A 140 -16.45 -9.96 -14.04
CA ASP A 140 -15.12 -10.56 -14.03
C ASP A 140 -15.06 -11.84 -13.20
N PHE A 141 -15.98 -12.01 -12.26
CA PHE A 141 -16.07 -13.19 -11.40
C PHE A 141 -17.50 -13.45 -10.91
N ASN A 142 -17.73 -14.64 -10.38
CA ASN A 142 -19.00 -15.06 -9.80
C ASN A 142 -18.75 -15.87 -8.50
N SER A 143 -19.81 -16.50 -7.96
CA SER A 143 -19.75 -17.29 -6.73
C SER A 143 -18.88 -18.57 -6.83
N GLU A 144 -18.45 -18.96 -8.01
CA GLU A 144 -17.59 -20.14 -8.22
C GLU A 144 -16.10 -19.82 -8.09
N ASN A 145 -15.73 -18.52 -8.12
CA ASN A 145 -14.36 -18.08 -8.00
C ASN A 145 -13.91 -18.01 -6.54
N LEU A 146 -12.71 -18.48 -6.28
CA LEU A 146 -12.07 -18.26 -4.99
C LEU A 146 -11.49 -16.85 -4.91
N ILE A 147 -11.61 -16.20 -3.74
CA ILE A 147 -11.08 -14.84 -3.49
C ILE A 147 -9.58 -14.73 -3.82
N ILE A 148 -8.82 -15.82 -3.56
CA ILE A 148 -7.38 -15.87 -3.85
C ILE A 148 -7.10 -15.94 -5.37
N GLU A 149 -8.03 -16.43 -6.19
CA GLU A 149 -7.93 -16.33 -7.65
C GLU A 149 -8.07 -14.89 -8.17
N LEU A 150 -8.72 -14.04 -7.39
CA LEU A 150 -8.98 -12.65 -7.74
C LEU A 150 -7.86 -11.68 -7.29
N GLY A 151 -6.85 -12.17 -6.54
CA GLY A 151 -5.81 -11.33 -5.97
C GLY A 151 -6.30 -10.40 -4.86
N LEU A 152 -7.44 -10.73 -4.22
CA LEU A 152 -8.06 -9.94 -3.15
C LEU A 152 -7.75 -10.51 -1.75
N GLU A 153 -6.80 -11.41 -1.62
CA GLU A 153 -6.48 -12.12 -0.38
C GLU A 153 -6.23 -11.14 0.78
N ASP A 154 -5.31 -10.21 0.58
CA ASP A 154 -4.92 -9.25 1.64
C ASP A 154 -6.02 -8.26 2.02
N LYS A 155 -7.01 -8.06 1.14
CA LYS A 155 -8.11 -7.12 1.34
C LYS A 155 -9.37 -7.77 1.94
N ALA A 156 -9.60 -9.04 1.62
CA ALA A 156 -10.87 -9.72 1.90
C ALA A 156 -10.75 -10.90 2.87
N ILE A 157 -9.53 -11.38 3.19
CA ILE A 157 -9.31 -12.55 4.05
C ILE A 157 -8.52 -12.15 5.28
N SER A 158 -9.03 -12.53 6.47
CA SER A 158 -8.27 -12.46 7.71
C SER A 158 -7.91 -13.87 8.16
N TYR A 159 -6.61 -14.15 8.25
CA TYR A 159 -6.09 -15.43 8.76
C TYR A 159 -5.91 -15.45 10.29
N THR A 160 -6.08 -14.32 10.94
CA THR A 160 -5.90 -14.16 12.40
C THR A 160 -7.21 -14.14 13.17
N LYS A 161 -8.37 -14.02 12.48
CA LYS A 161 -9.69 -14.11 13.12
C LYS A 161 -10.08 -15.57 13.40
N GLY A 162 -11.13 -15.76 14.20
CA GLY A 162 -11.72 -17.09 14.45
C GLY A 162 -12.18 -17.81 13.17
N CYS A 163 -12.55 -19.08 13.30
CA CYS A 163 -12.97 -19.93 12.19
C CYS A 163 -14.12 -19.31 11.38
N PHE A 164 -14.06 -19.48 10.07
CA PHE A 164 -15.08 -19.01 9.13
C PHE A 164 -15.29 -20.04 7.99
N GLN A 165 -16.45 -19.98 7.35
CA GLN A 165 -16.80 -20.90 6.28
C GLN A 165 -15.84 -20.75 5.08
N GLY A 166 -15.28 -21.89 4.61
CA GLY A 166 -14.33 -21.92 3.50
C GLY A 166 -12.86 -21.73 3.90
N GLN A 167 -12.55 -21.50 5.18
CA GLN A 167 -11.18 -21.32 5.66
C GLN A 167 -10.24 -22.45 5.27
N GLU A 168 -10.70 -23.71 5.33
CA GLU A 168 -9.88 -24.88 4.99
C GLU A 168 -9.43 -24.87 3.52
N VAL A 169 -10.35 -24.50 2.61
CA VAL A 169 -10.06 -24.43 1.17
C VAL A 169 -9.00 -23.35 0.92
N LEU A 170 -9.18 -22.19 1.51
CA LEU A 170 -8.23 -21.06 1.39
C LEU A 170 -6.86 -21.41 1.98
N ALA A 171 -6.82 -22.04 3.16
CA ALA A 171 -5.59 -22.47 3.81
C ALA A 171 -4.85 -23.54 2.97
N ARG A 172 -5.59 -24.48 2.37
CA ARG A 172 -5.03 -25.51 1.49
C ARG A 172 -4.40 -24.89 0.25
N VAL A 173 -5.09 -23.99 -0.44
CA VAL A 173 -4.55 -23.32 -1.65
C VAL A 173 -3.32 -22.51 -1.30
N LYS A 174 -3.32 -21.80 -0.18
CA LYS A 174 -2.15 -21.05 0.33
C LYS A 174 -0.98 -21.98 0.67
N GLY A 175 -1.24 -23.12 1.31
CA GLY A 175 -0.22 -24.12 1.64
C GLY A 175 0.40 -24.81 0.42
N HIS A 176 -0.31 -24.91 -0.70
CA HIS A 176 0.20 -25.43 -1.98
C HIS A 176 0.85 -24.36 -2.86
N GLY A 177 0.97 -23.13 -2.37
CA GLY A 177 1.71 -22.01 -2.96
C GLY A 177 0.85 -21.04 -3.75
N SER A 178 0.04 -21.47 -4.71
CA SER A 178 -0.72 -20.52 -5.54
C SER A 178 -1.86 -21.19 -6.31
N PRO A 179 -2.95 -20.45 -6.65
CA PRO A 179 -4.08 -21.00 -7.39
C PRO A 179 -3.69 -21.41 -8.83
N ASN A 180 -4.46 -22.32 -9.44
CA ASN A 180 -4.21 -22.79 -10.81
C ASN A 180 -4.44 -21.72 -11.88
N LYS A 181 -5.31 -20.75 -11.60
CA LYS A 181 -5.60 -19.57 -12.42
C LYS A 181 -5.72 -18.36 -11.51
N GLN A 182 -5.42 -17.18 -12.02
CA GLN A 182 -5.51 -15.94 -11.23
C GLN A 182 -5.84 -14.76 -12.13
N LEU A 183 -6.59 -13.81 -11.58
CA LEU A 183 -6.84 -12.54 -12.22
C LEU A 183 -5.52 -11.79 -12.40
N THR A 184 -5.26 -11.36 -13.64
CA THR A 184 -3.98 -10.79 -14.05
C THR A 184 -4.25 -9.70 -15.07
N GLY A 185 -3.42 -8.68 -15.12
CA GLY A 185 -3.46 -7.64 -16.16
C GLY A 185 -2.80 -8.15 -17.44
N LEU A 186 -3.39 -7.78 -18.57
CA LEU A 186 -2.79 -7.99 -19.89
C LEU A 186 -2.69 -6.67 -20.65
N ILE A 187 -1.54 -6.38 -21.23
CA ILE A 187 -1.36 -5.32 -22.22
C ILE A 187 -1.43 -6.00 -23.59
N LEU A 188 -2.37 -5.56 -24.43
CA LEU A 188 -2.68 -6.21 -25.70
C LEU A 188 -2.19 -5.35 -26.86
N GLU A 189 -1.38 -5.94 -27.73
CA GLU A 189 -0.90 -5.35 -28.99
C GLU A 189 -1.56 -6.08 -30.16
N LEU A 190 -2.56 -5.44 -30.75
CA LEU A 190 -3.35 -5.99 -31.85
C LEU A 190 -2.77 -5.54 -33.18
N GLN A 191 -2.62 -6.45 -34.14
CA GLN A 191 -2.20 -6.09 -35.50
C GLN A 191 -3.40 -5.52 -36.24
N GLY A 192 -3.35 -4.22 -36.57
CA GLY A 192 -4.24 -3.62 -37.57
C GLY A 192 -5.33 -2.65 -37.10
N SER A 193 -5.63 -2.48 -35.81
CA SER A 193 -6.63 -1.48 -35.39
C SER A 193 -6.48 -1.03 -33.95
N GLN A 194 -6.31 0.28 -33.74
CA GLN A 194 -6.34 0.91 -32.42
C GLN A 194 -7.74 0.94 -31.79
N ASN A 195 -8.79 0.80 -32.61
CA ASN A 195 -10.20 0.88 -32.17
C ASN A 195 -10.89 -0.48 -32.10
N ALA A 196 -10.12 -1.58 -32.14
CA ALA A 196 -10.72 -2.92 -32.08
C ALA A 196 -11.38 -3.18 -30.72
N LYS A 197 -12.67 -3.48 -30.71
CA LYS A 197 -13.39 -3.91 -29.50
C LYS A 197 -13.15 -5.41 -29.31
N ILE A 198 -12.51 -5.76 -28.20
CA ILE A 198 -12.25 -7.15 -27.84
C ILE A 198 -13.50 -7.73 -27.18
N LYS A 199 -13.98 -8.87 -27.68
CA LYS A 199 -15.15 -9.53 -27.09
C LYS A 199 -14.83 -10.04 -25.69
N VAL A 200 -15.65 -9.67 -24.72
CA VAL A 200 -15.58 -10.20 -23.35
C VAL A 200 -15.82 -11.71 -23.37
N GLY A 201 -15.09 -12.45 -22.55
CA GLY A 201 -15.15 -13.90 -22.52
C GLY A 201 -14.25 -14.59 -23.56
N THR A 202 -13.53 -13.83 -24.39
CA THR A 202 -12.63 -14.38 -25.41
C THR A 202 -11.50 -15.18 -24.77
N PRO A 203 -11.28 -16.43 -25.20
CA PRO A 203 -10.12 -17.20 -24.79
C PRO A 203 -8.86 -16.69 -25.52
N LEU A 204 -7.75 -16.62 -24.82
CA LEU A 204 -6.43 -16.43 -25.39
C LEU A 204 -5.80 -17.78 -25.63
N MET A 205 -5.50 -18.06 -26.89
CA MET A 205 -4.97 -19.36 -27.32
C MET A 205 -3.48 -19.26 -27.60
N VAL A 206 -2.66 -20.13 -27.00
CA VAL A 206 -1.23 -20.28 -27.28
C VAL A 206 -0.99 -21.72 -27.73
N ALA A 207 -0.44 -21.89 -28.91
CA ALA A 207 -0.20 -23.21 -29.51
C ALA A 207 -1.46 -24.14 -29.48
N GLY A 208 -2.64 -23.57 -29.73
CA GLY A 208 -3.91 -24.33 -29.73
C GLY A 208 -4.50 -24.63 -28.34
N GLN A 209 -3.86 -24.18 -27.26
CA GLN A 209 -4.33 -24.36 -25.90
C GLN A 209 -4.84 -23.02 -25.32
N GLU A 210 -6.01 -23.06 -24.67
CA GLU A 210 -6.50 -21.90 -23.90
C GLU A 210 -5.61 -21.68 -22.67
N VAL A 211 -5.02 -20.49 -22.57
CA VAL A 211 -4.11 -20.11 -21.48
C VAL A 211 -4.68 -18.99 -20.60
N ALA A 212 -5.60 -18.21 -21.12
CA ALA A 212 -6.27 -17.13 -20.41
C ALA A 212 -7.66 -16.88 -20.98
N LYS A 213 -8.52 -16.18 -20.22
CA LYS A 213 -9.83 -15.71 -20.65
C LYS A 213 -9.97 -14.23 -20.32
N VAL A 214 -10.23 -13.41 -21.33
CA VAL A 214 -10.49 -11.95 -21.17
C VAL A 214 -11.83 -11.75 -20.46
N LEU A 215 -11.85 -10.99 -19.39
CA LEU A 215 -13.03 -10.73 -18.57
C LEU A 215 -13.54 -9.31 -18.76
N SER A 216 -12.66 -8.31 -18.67
CA SER A 216 -12.94 -6.91 -18.96
C SER A 216 -11.79 -6.32 -19.76
N ASN A 217 -12.05 -5.39 -20.65
CA ASN A 217 -11.03 -4.71 -21.42
C ASN A 217 -11.40 -3.26 -21.73
N ALA A 218 -10.39 -2.42 -21.95
CA ALA A 218 -10.54 -1.04 -22.38
C ALA A 218 -9.27 -0.58 -23.11
N TYR A 219 -9.38 0.50 -23.88
CA TYR A 219 -8.21 1.21 -24.42
C TYR A 219 -7.71 2.22 -23.38
N SER A 220 -6.46 2.09 -22.96
CA SER A 220 -5.82 3.05 -22.05
C SER A 220 -5.11 4.15 -22.83
N PRO A 221 -5.58 5.40 -22.76
CA PRO A 221 -4.89 6.54 -23.39
C PRO A 221 -3.49 6.79 -22.78
N ARG A 222 -3.30 6.46 -21.50
CA ARG A 222 -2.02 6.60 -20.79
C ARG A 222 -0.95 5.65 -21.32
N LEU A 223 -1.34 4.41 -21.63
CA LEU A 223 -0.45 3.39 -22.19
C LEU A 223 -0.47 3.38 -23.72
N GLN A 224 -1.43 4.07 -24.35
CA GLN A 224 -1.70 4.01 -25.79
C GLN A 224 -1.86 2.56 -26.30
N LYS A 225 -2.47 1.70 -25.47
CA LYS A 225 -2.64 0.28 -25.74
C LYS A 225 -3.97 -0.21 -25.14
N HIS A 226 -4.48 -1.30 -25.70
CA HIS A 226 -5.56 -2.04 -25.05
C HIS A 226 -5.04 -2.74 -23.80
N ILE A 227 -5.81 -2.67 -22.73
CA ILE A 227 -5.56 -3.37 -21.48
C ILE A 227 -6.75 -4.26 -21.14
N ALA A 228 -6.50 -5.34 -20.44
CA ALA A 228 -7.55 -6.26 -20.03
C ALA A 228 -7.29 -6.85 -18.64
N LEU A 229 -8.39 -7.12 -17.93
CA LEU A 229 -8.41 -8.06 -16.83
C LEU A 229 -8.69 -9.43 -17.39
N ALA A 230 -7.88 -10.43 -17.06
CA ALA A 230 -8.02 -11.77 -17.56
C ALA A 230 -7.72 -12.81 -16.48
N MET A 231 -8.44 -13.94 -16.54
CA MET A 231 -8.11 -15.10 -15.73
C MET A 231 -7.04 -15.91 -16.44
N VAL A 232 -5.79 -15.89 -15.92
CA VAL A 232 -4.62 -16.49 -16.56
C VAL A 232 -4.17 -17.74 -15.80
N LYS A 233 -3.86 -18.81 -16.52
CA LYS A 233 -3.33 -20.07 -15.94
C LYS A 233 -1.94 -19.85 -15.33
N ARG A 234 -1.63 -20.62 -14.27
CA ARG A 234 -0.39 -20.51 -13.46
C ARG A 234 0.87 -20.44 -14.30
N ASP A 235 1.01 -21.32 -15.28
CA ASP A 235 2.25 -21.45 -16.06
C ASP A 235 2.48 -20.27 -17.02
N TYR A 236 1.47 -19.43 -17.24
CA TYR A 236 1.50 -18.33 -18.21
C TYR A 236 1.46 -16.94 -17.58
N ARG A 237 1.31 -16.80 -16.28
CA ARG A 237 1.08 -15.51 -15.59
C ARG A 237 2.33 -14.81 -15.07
N THR A 238 3.53 -15.26 -15.42
CA THR A 238 4.77 -14.58 -15.02
C THR A 238 4.77 -13.16 -15.59
N PRO A 239 4.95 -12.12 -14.75
CA PRO A 239 4.97 -10.73 -15.20
C PRO A 239 6.05 -10.49 -16.26
N GLY A 240 5.73 -9.70 -17.28
CA GLY A 240 6.60 -9.45 -18.43
C GLY A 240 6.58 -10.55 -19.50
N ARG A 241 5.96 -11.70 -19.24
CA ARG A 241 5.83 -12.75 -20.25
C ARG A 241 4.96 -12.27 -21.41
N VAL A 242 5.46 -12.46 -22.62
CA VAL A 242 4.72 -12.17 -23.86
C VAL A 242 4.09 -13.46 -24.38
N LEU A 243 2.79 -13.42 -24.58
CA LEU A 243 2.00 -14.51 -25.16
C LEU A 243 1.60 -14.12 -26.58
N GLU A 244 2.06 -14.87 -27.58
CA GLU A 244 1.54 -14.75 -28.94
C GLU A 244 0.19 -15.46 -29.01
N CYS A 245 -0.88 -14.73 -29.30
CA CYS A 245 -2.24 -15.23 -29.15
C CYS A 245 -3.16 -14.75 -30.28
N THR A 246 -4.26 -15.46 -30.44
CA THR A 246 -5.36 -15.05 -31.30
C THR A 246 -6.49 -14.52 -30.42
N ILE A 247 -7.04 -13.35 -30.79
CA ILE A 247 -8.04 -12.61 -30.02
C ILE A 247 -9.28 -12.39 -30.91
N ALA A 248 -10.46 -12.80 -30.45
CA ALA A 248 -11.71 -12.55 -31.15
C ALA A 248 -12.18 -11.11 -30.87
N LEU A 249 -12.64 -10.43 -31.94
CA LEU A 249 -13.20 -9.09 -31.88
C LEU A 249 -14.73 -9.13 -31.83
N GLU A 250 -15.35 -8.05 -31.31
CA GLU A 250 -16.77 -7.82 -31.47
C GLU A 250 -17.07 -7.44 -32.94
N SER A 251 -18.10 -8.05 -33.53
CA SER A 251 -18.55 -7.66 -34.87
C SER A 251 -19.37 -6.35 -34.79
N GLU A 252 -19.08 -5.41 -35.69
CA GLU A 252 -19.81 -4.14 -35.75
C GLU A 252 -21.27 -4.30 -36.31
N SER A 253 -21.60 -5.46 -36.89
CA SER A 253 -22.90 -5.73 -37.51
C SER A 253 -23.73 -6.73 -36.73
N LYS A 254 -24.95 -6.36 -36.37
CA LYS A 254 -25.94 -7.22 -35.69
C LYS A 254 -26.45 -8.40 -36.55
N HIS A 255 -26.02 -8.54 -37.80
CA HIS A 255 -26.54 -9.51 -38.77
C HIS A 255 -25.55 -10.55 -39.29
N GLU A 256 -24.30 -10.53 -38.83
CA GLU A 256 -23.33 -11.57 -39.19
C GLU A 256 -22.85 -12.31 -37.93
N GLU A 257 -23.65 -13.24 -37.43
CA GLU A 257 -23.30 -14.11 -36.31
C GLU A 257 -22.18 -15.12 -36.65
N ASP A 258 -21.75 -15.26 -37.89
CA ASP A 258 -20.92 -16.38 -38.36
C ASP A 258 -19.47 -16.05 -38.76
N LYS A 259 -19.00 -14.80 -38.63
CA LYS A 259 -17.57 -14.48 -38.85
C LYS A 259 -17.01 -13.67 -37.69
N ALA A 260 -16.69 -14.35 -36.60
CA ALA A 260 -15.83 -13.77 -35.57
C ALA A 260 -14.49 -13.43 -36.22
N THR A 261 -14.25 -12.15 -36.51
CA THR A 261 -12.98 -11.66 -37.00
C THR A 261 -11.97 -11.84 -35.87
N SER A 262 -11.02 -12.74 -36.02
CA SER A 262 -9.94 -12.95 -35.05
C SER A 262 -8.68 -12.27 -35.56
N LEU A 263 -8.01 -11.53 -34.70
CA LEU A 263 -6.71 -10.94 -34.97
C LEU A 263 -5.62 -11.66 -34.20
N SER A 264 -4.49 -11.85 -34.89
CA SER A 264 -3.26 -12.23 -34.19
C SER A 264 -2.72 -11.02 -33.43
N GLY A 265 -2.23 -11.26 -32.21
CA GLY A 265 -1.71 -10.22 -31.36
C GLY A 265 -0.74 -10.76 -30.32
N LYS A 266 -0.18 -9.82 -29.56
CA LYS A 266 0.66 -10.14 -28.41
C LYS A 266 -0.04 -9.66 -27.14
N ALA A 267 -0.06 -10.51 -26.11
CA ALA A 267 -0.52 -10.17 -24.78
C ALA A 267 0.66 -10.21 -23.81
N THR A 268 1.04 -9.05 -23.28
CA THR A 268 2.09 -8.97 -22.24
C THR A 268 1.45 -9.04 -20.86
N VAL A 269 1.86 -9.99 -20.06
CA VAL A 269 1.39 -10.17 -18.69
C VAL A 269 1.89 -9.05 -17.81
N LYS A 270 0.97 -8.41 -17.05
CA LYS A 270 1.25 -7.31 -16.15
C LYS A 270 0.69 -7.60 -14.76
N LEU A 271 1.46 -7.28 -13.71
CA LEU A 271 0.91 -7.24 -12.36
C LEU A 271 -0.16 -6.15 -12.25
N LEU A 272 -1.18 -6.42 -11.48
CA LEU A 272 -2.20 -5.43 -11.13
C LEU A 272 -1.80 -4.70 -9.84
N PRO A 273 -2.11 -3.40 -9.74
CA PRO A 273 -2.76 -2.55 -10.73
C PRO A 273 -1.86 -2.20 -11.93
N PHE A 274 -2.43 -1.69 -13.03
CA PHE A 274 -1.65 -1.20 -14.18
C PHE A 274 -0.84 0.04 -13.83
N PHE A 275 -1.35 0.86 -12.92
CA PHE A 275 -0.68 2.04 -12.37
C PHE A 275 -0.73 1.97 -10.84
N GLU A 276 0.39 2.31 -10.22
CA GLU A 276 0.44 2.42 -8.76
C GLU A 276 -0.60 3.43 -8.27
N PRO A 277 -1.26 3.15 -7.15
CA PRO A 277 -2.14 4.10 -6.49
C PRO A 277 -1.40 5.42 -6.22
N GLU A 278 -2.14 6.53 -6.25
CA GLU A 278 -1.57 7.83 -5.90
C GLU A 278 -1.05 7.81 -4.46
N ASP A 279 0.21 8.20 -4.29
CA ASP A 279 0.81 8.34 -2.96
C ASP A 279 0.34 9.67 -2.33
N LEU A 280 -0.76 9.56 -1.57
CA LEU A 280 -1.33 10.71 -0.87
C LEU A 280 -0.39 11.31 0.18
N LYS A 281 0.50 10.50 0.79
CA LYS A 281 1.48 10.99 1.75
C LYS A 281 2.54 11.83 1.08
N LEU A 282 3.04 11.38 -0.08
CA LEU A 282 3.98 12.17 -0.88
C LEU A 282 3.35 13.48 -1.35
N LYS A 283 2.08 13.43 -1.79
CA LYS A 283 1.33 14.64 -2.17
C LYS A 283 1.14 15.58 -0.99
N ALA A 284 0.79 15.07 0.19
CA ALA A 284 0.66 15.84 1.42
C ALA A 284 1.99 16.53 1.78
N LYS A 285 3.10 15.80 1.73
CA LYS A 285 4.44 16.35 1.97
C LYS A 285 4.80 17.46 0.99
N ASN A 286 4.51 17.30 -0.29
CA ASN A 286 4.73 18.33 -1.30
C ASN A 286 3.90 19.60 -1.04
N LEU A 287 2.63 19.44 -0.63
CA LEU A 287 1.77 20.57 -0.24
C LEU A 287 2.28 21.29 1.01
N TYR A 288 2.75 20.55 2.00
CA TYR A 288 3.40 21.08 3.20
C TYR A 288 4.63 21.92 2.83
N GLU A 289 5.53 21.40 2.01
CA GLU A 289 6.73 22.13 1.56
C GLU A 289 6.37 23.40 0.76
N GLN A 290 5.34 23.32 -0.10
CA GLN A 290 4.80 24.51 -0.79
C GLN A 290 4.26 25.55 0.19
N GLY A 291 3.50 25.13 1.20
CA GLY A 291 2.98 25.99 2.25
C GLY A 291 4.08 26.71 3.01
N LEU A 292 5.14 25.99 3.39
CA LEU A 292 6.30 26.59 4.06
C LEU A 292 7.03 27.61 3.16
N LYS A 293 7.23 27.30 1.88
CA LYS A 293 7.85 28.23 0.92
C LYS A 293 7.05 29.53 0.78
N LEU A 294 5.72 29.42 0.66
CA LEU A 294 4.83 30.57 0.57
C LEU A 294 4.89 31.45 1.84
N TYR A 295 4.99 30.81 3.00
CA TYR A 295 5.11 31.53 4.27
C TYR A 295 6.49 32.20 4.46
N ALA A 296 7.56 31.59 3.95
CA ALA A 296 8.92 32.12 4.03
C ALA A 296 9.15 33.33 3.11
N THR A 297 8.38 33.46 2.02
CA THR A 297 8.44 34.62 1.14
C THR A 297 7.72 35.80 1.82
N THR A 298 8.47 36.81 2.23
CA THR A 298 8.15 37.89 3.16
C THR A 298 7.03 38.89 2.77
N GLU A 299 6.21 38.59 1.79
CA GLU A 299 5.07 39.42 1.41
C GLU A 299 3.76 38.87 1.99
N ASN A 300 3.08 39.67 2.82
CA ASN A 300 1.78 39.36 3.48
C ASN A 300 0.67 38.80 2.58
N LYS A 301 0.85 38.80 1.26
CA LYS A 301 -0.13 38.29 0.28
C LYS A 301 -0.23 36.76 0.21
N ASN A 302 0.76 36.03 0.74
CA ASN A 302 0.85 34.58 0.57
C ASN A 302 0.44 33.77 1.81
N ILE A 303 0.14 34.41 2.94
CA ILE A 303 -0.21 33.72 4.21
C ILE A 303 -1.49 32.89 4.06
N ALA A 304 -2.53 33.46 3.45
CA ALA A 304 -3.80 32.73 3.25
C ALA A 304 -3.61 31.50 2.35
N GLU A 305 -2.77 31.61 1.32
CA GLU A 305 -2.45 30.47 0.44
C GLU A 305 -1.59 29.44 1.17
N ALA A 306 -0.62 29.87 1.98
CA ALA A 306 0.18 28.97 2.82
C ALA A 306 -0.69 28.17 3.78
N ILE A 307 -1.61 28.82 4.49
CA ILE A 307 -2.60 28.17 5.36
C ILE A 307 -3.45 27.16 4.57
N SER A 308 -3.93 27.55 3.38
CA SER A 308 -4.70 26.65 2.51
C SER A 308 -3.92 25.40 2.11
N LYS A 309 -2.64 25.55 1.72
CA LYS A 309 -1.76 24.42 1.38
C LYS A 309 -1.51 23.48 2.56
N LEU A 310 -1.24 24.04 3.74
CA LEU A 310 -1.03 23.25 4.96
C LEU A 310 -2.30 22.51 5.39
N ARG A 311 -3.46 23.17 5.32
CA ARG A 311 -4.75 22.48 5.57
C ARG A 311 -4.99 21.36 4.57
N SER A 312 -4.67 21.58 3.29
CA SER A 312 -4.78 20.55 2.25
C SER A 312 -3.81 19.39 2.51
N ALA A 313 -2.60 19.65 2.97
CA ALA A 313 -1.65 18.60 3.37
C ALA A 313 -2.22 17.73 4.49
N LEU A 314 -2.77 18.34 5.55
CA LEU A 314 -3.39 17.61 6.66
C LEU A 314 -4.64 16.83 6.27
N LEU A 315 -5.39 17.29 5.28
CA LEU A 315 -6.52 16.52 4.73
C LEU A 315 -6.08 15.28 3.98
N LEU A 316 -4.93 15.32 3.31
CA LEU A 316 -4.38 14.16 2.59
C LEU A 316 -3.66 13.18 3.52
N ASP A 317 -2.94 13.70 4.50
CA ASP A 317 -2.26 12.90 5.52
C ASP A 317 -2.45 13.52 6.91
N SER A 318 -3.42 12.99 7.66
CA SER A 318 -3.72 13.44 9.01
C SER A 318 -2.64 13.04 10.04
N SER A 319 -1.64 12.25 9.66
CA SER A 319 -0.51 11.85 10.50
C SER A 319 0.73 12.76 10.33
N LEU A 320 0.68 13.75 9.43
CA LEU A 320 1.80 14.64 9.15
C LEU A 320 1.97 15.71 10.26
N GLU A 321 2.68 15.35 11.34
CA GLU A 321 2.86 16.19 12.53
C GLU A 321 3.45 17.56 12.21
N ASP A 322 4.47 17.62 11.34
CA ASP A 322 5.13 18.86 10.93
C ASP A 322 4.15 19.88 10.33
N ALA A 323 3.10 19.40 9.63
CA ALA A 323 2.09 20.28 9.06
C ALA A 323 1.12 20.83 10.12
N TYR A 324 0.80 20.06 11.17
CA TYR A 324 0.05 20.56 12.32
C TYR A 324 0.84 21.66 13.03
N GLU A 325 2.13 21.43 13.29
CA GLU A 325 2.99 22.40 13.95
C GLU A 325 3.07 23.70 13.14
N ALA A 326 3.44 23.59 11.87
CA ALA A 326 3.59 24.77 11.00
C ALA A 326 2.29 25.57 10.91
N LEU A 327 1.16 24.89 10.70
CA LEU A 327 -0.16 25.54 10.62
C LEU A 327 -0.55 26.17 11.94
N GLY A 328 -0.36 25.48 13.08
CA GLY A 328 -0.67 26.01 14.41
C GLY A 328 0.14 27.26 14.75
N VAL A 329 1.45 27.26 14.45
CA VAL A 329 2.31 28.44 14.65
C VAL A 329 1.91 29.60 13.75
N ILE A 330 1.53 29.37 12.50
CA ILE A 330 1.07 30.41 11.59
C ILE A 330 -0.26 30.99 12.08
N LEU A 331 -1.22 30.15 12.47
CA LEU A 331 -2.53 30.58 12.98
C LEU A 331 -2.39 31.38 14.27
N SER A 332 -1.50 30.98 15.20
CA SER A 332 -1.21 31.77 16.41
C SER A 332 -0.70 33.16 16.07
N LYS A 333 0.25 33.30 15.14
CA LYS A 333 0.77 34.59 14.68
C LYS A 333 -0.28 35.45 13.98
N GLU A 334 -1.25 34.83 13.31
CA GLU A 334 -2.39 35.52 12.70
C GLU A 334 -3.53 35.80 13.71
N ASN A 335 -3.28 35.63 14.99
CA ASN A 335 -4.24 35.83 16.08
C ASN A 335 -5.48 34.93 16.01
N GLN A 336 -5.36 33.74 15.37
CA GLN A 336 -6.39 32.70 15.29
C GLN A 336 -6.12 31.61 16.34
N LEU A 337 -5.97 32.01 17.61
CA LEU A 337 -5.53 31.16 18.71
C LEU A 337 -6.47 29.97 18.99
N ASP A 338 -7.79 30.20 18.88
CA ASP A 338 -8.77 29.12 19.12
C ASP A 338 -8.59 27.95 18.15
N GLU A 339 -8.37 28.26 16.88
CA GLU A 339 -8.12 27.24 15.86
C GLU A 339 -6.74 26.58 16.04
N ALA A 340 -5.73 27.36 16.43
CA ALA A 340 -4.40 26.81 16.72
C ALA A 340 -4.43 25.82 17.89
N VAL A 341 -5.19 26.11 18.93
CA VAL A 341 -5.40 25.20 20.07
C VAL A 341 -6.13 23.94 19.64
N GLU A 342 -7.27 24.05 18.93
CA GLU A 342 -8.04 22.90 18.43
C GLU A 342 -7.19 21.97 17.56
N LEU A 343 -6.30 22.56 16.75
CA LEU A 343 -5.40 21.84 15.88
C LEU A 343 -4.38 21.01 16.69
N MET A 344 -3.77 21.61 17.72
CA MET A 344 -2.82 20.91 18.60
C MET A 344 -3.50 19.86 19.48
N GLU A 345 -4.71 20.11 19.97
CA GLU A 345 -5.51 19.12 20.69
C GLU A 345 -5.85 17.92 19.78
N THR A 346 -6.08 18.19 18.49
CA THR A 346 -6.32 17.15 17.51
C THR A 346 -5.05 16.32 17.29
N LEU A 347 -3.89 16.95 17.16
CA LEU A 347 -2.61 16.25 17.05
C LEU A 347 -2.33 15.40 18.31
N ALA A 348 -2.59 15.94 19.51
CA ALA A 348 -2.42 15.20 20.77
C ALA A 348 -3.34 13.97 20.88
N ARG A 349 -4.54 14.00 20.25
CA ARG A 349 -5.45 12.83 20.17
C ARG A 349 -4.97 11.80 19.15
N ILE A 350 -4.40 12.22 18.02
CA ILE A 350 -3.86 11.34 16.97
C ILE A 350 -2.57 10.69 17.44
N ASN A 351 -1.65 11.49 17.99
CA ASN A 351 -0.40 11.03 18.58
C ASN A 351 -0.28 11.52 20.03
N PRO A 352 -0.71 10.72 21.03
CA PRO A 352 -0.58 11.08 22.45
C PRO A 352 0.86 11.24 22.94
N ASP A 353 1.84 10.79 22.14
CA ASP A 353 3.28 10.93 22.44
C ASP A 353 3.95 12.10 21.70
N SER A 354 3.17 12.94 21.02
CA SER A 354 3.69 14.13 20.33
C SER A 354 4.15 15.20 21.33
N ILE A 355 5.48 15.34 21.48
CA ILE A 355 6.08 16.37 22.32
C ILE A 355 5.67 17.77 21.83
N MET A 356 5.60 17.94 20.50
CA MET A 356 5.32 19.22 19.86
C MET A 356 3.88 19.69 20.11
N ALA A 357 2.91 18.76 20.06
CA ALA A 357 1.51 19.09 20.36
C ALA A 357 1.38 19.74 21.73
N TYR A 358 1.91 19.11 22.76
CA TYR A 358 1.82 19.61 24.14
C TYR A 358 2.71 20.84 24.40
N ALA A 359 3.87 20.95 23.74
CA ALA A 359 4.71 22.13 23.84
C ALA A 359 4.01 23.36 23.26
N ASN A 360 3.43 23.25 22.06
CA ASN A 360 2.67 24.33 21.43
C ASN A 360 1.39 24.65 22.19
N LEU A 361 0.63 23.65 22.70
CA LEU A 361 -0.52 23.88 23.56
C LEU A 361 -0.16 24.72 24.79
N SER A 362 1.00 24.47 25.42
CA SER A 362 1.43 25.24 26.58
C SER A 362 1.64 26.72 26.26
N VAL A 363 2.12 27.04 25.05
CA VAL A 363 2.30 28.41 24.57
C VAL A 363 0.96 29.03 24.21
N PHE A 364 0.15 28.37 23.42
CA PHE A 364 -1.12 28.89 22.91
C PHE A 364 -2.15 29.16 24.03
N TYR A 365 -2.22 28.29 25.06
CA TYR A 365 -3.07 28.55 26.22
C TYR A 365 -2.63 29.79 27.02
N LEU A 366 -1.33 30.10 27.09
CA LEU A 366 -0.84 31.33 27.69
C LEU A 366 -1.22 32.57 26.87
N GLU A 367 -1.09 32.47 25.55
CA GLU A 367 -1.42 33.56 24.61
C GLU A 367 -2.93 33.88 24.59
N GLN A 368 -3.81 32.89 24.78
CA GLN A 368 -5.26 33.09 24.88
C GLN A 368 -5.68 33.92 26.10
N GLY A 369 -4.84 34.04 27.11
CA GLY A 369 -5.14 34.78 28.34
C GLY A 369 -6.15 34.05 29.26
N GLY A 370 -5.72 33.57 30.40
CA GLY A 370 -6.56 32.87 31.38
C GLY A 370 -6.35 31.32 31.43
N GLY A 371 -5.55 30.78 30.53
CA GLY A 371 -5.28 29.34 30.47
C GLY A 371 -4.04 28.86 31.23
N LYS A 372 -3.59 29.54 32.29
CA LYS A 372 -2.33 29.25 32.99
C LYS A 372 -2.26 27.81 33.50
N GLU A 373 -3.32 27.30 34.09
CA GLU A 373 -3.38 25.93 34.61
C GLU A 373 -3.26 24.87 33.47
N LYS A 374 -4.02 25.04 32.37
CA LYS A 374 -3.93 24.19 31.19
C LYS A 374 -2.56 24.28 30.52
N ALA A 375 -1.93 25.44 30.49
CA ALA A 375 -0.60 25.64 29.95
C ALA A 375 0.46 24.89 30.77
N GLU A 376 0.37 24.95 32.11
CA GLU A 376 1.27 24.23 33.01
C GLU A 376 1.07 22.70 32.88
N GLU A 377 -0.17 22.23 32.75
CA GLU A 377 -0.49 20.82 32.52
C GLU A 377 0.10 20.35 31.19
N ALA A 378 -0.12 21.06 30.08
CA ALA A 378 0.44 20.74 28.77
C ALA A 378 1.97 20.71 28.80
N LYS A 379 2.61 21.68 29.49
CA LYS A 379 4.06 21.71 29.67
C LYS A 379 4.57 20.49 30.45
N ALA A 380 3.90 20.13 31.53
CA ALA A 380 4.26 18.95 32.32
C ALA A 380 4.11 17.65 31.49
N GLN A 381 3.05 17.56 30.67
CA GLN A 381 2.84 16.42 29.76
C GLN A 381 3.96 16.32 28.71
N SER A 382 4.33 17.43 28.06
CA SER A 382 5.46 17.48 27.10
C SER A 382 6.78 16.99 27.74
N MET A 383 7.07 17.45 28.97
CA MET A 383 8.27 17.00 29.71
C MET A 383 8.21 15.50 30.07
N SER A 384 7.06 15.01 30.53
CA SER A 384 6.85 13.61 30.86
C SER A 384 7.07 12.70 29.66
N ILE A 385 6.50 13.06 28.48
CA ILE A 385 6.66 12.32 27.23
C ILE A 385 8.14 12.30 26.84
N ARG A 386 8.82 13.45 26.88
CA ARG A 386 10.26 13.55 26.54
C ARG A 386 11.11 12.63 27.42
N MET A 387 10.86 12.62 28.74
CA MET A 387 11.59 11.75 29.67
C MET A 387 11.31 10.26 29.39
N ARG A 388 10.04 9.91 29.10
CA ARG A 388 9.67 8.52 28.79
C ARG A 388 10.32 8.03 27.49
N LEU A 389 10.34 8.85 26.44
CA LEU A 389 10.97 8.50 25.16
C LEU A 389 12.49 8.35 25.32
N ALA A 390 13.15 9.28 26.01
CA ALA A 390 14.58 9.20 26.29
C ALA A 390 14.94 7.95 27.14
N ALA A 391 14.11 7.60 28.12
CA ALA A 391 14.30 6.38 28.89
C ALA A 391 14.14 5.11 28.03
N LYS A 392 13.16 5.11 27.11
CA LYS A 392 12.94 4.00 26.18
C LYS A 392 14.11 3.82 25.22
N GLU A 393 14.64 4.91 24.65
CA GLU A 393 15.83 4.90 23.80
C GLU A 393 17.04 4.37 24.55
N ALA A 394 17.29 4.87 25.77
CA ALA A 394 18.39 4.39 26.60
C ALA A 394 18.26 2.88 26.94
N MET A 395 17.05 2.38 27.19
CA MET A 395 16.80 0.96 27.39
C MET A 395 17.07 0.13 26.13
N GLN A 396 16.64 0.62 24.96
CA GLN A 396 16.88 -0.05 23.68
C GLN A 396 18.39 -0.12 23.36
N ASP A 397 19.10 0.99 23.55
CA ASP A 397 20.55 1.05 23.37
C ASP A 397 21.28 0.10 24.32
N HIS A 398 20.83 0.02 25.59
CA HIS A 398 21.41 -0.90 26.56
C HIS A 398 21.18 -2.36 26.14
N GLN A 399 19.94 -2.70 25.77
CA GLN A 399 19.59 -4.04 25.30
C GLN A 399 20.40 -4.44 24.06
N GLN A 400 20.53 -3.53 23.09
CA GLN A 400 21.30 -3.77 21.87
C GLN A 400 22.80 -4.02 22.18
N LYS A 401 23.35 -3.27 23.13
CA LYS A 401 24.76 -3.48 23.59
C LYS A 401 24.92 -4.82 24.29
N GLU A 402 23.97 -5.21 25.16
CA GLU A 402 23.98 -6.53 25.82
C GLU A 402 23.88 -7.68 24.80
N ASP A 403 22.96 -7.57 23.83
CA ASP A 403 22.80 -8.59 22.80
C ASP A 403 24.06 -8.71 21.92
N THR A 404 24.67 -7.57 21.57
CA THR A 404 25.93 -7.55 20.82
C THR A 404 27.08 -8.21 21.63
N ALA A 405 27.23 -7.84 22.89
CA ALA A 405 28.27 -8.42 23.76
C ALA A 405 28.09 -9.94 23.94
N LYS A 406 26.83 -10.40 24.02
CA LYS A 406 26.55 -11.84 24.10
C LYS A 406 26.93 -12.57 22.80
N ILE A 407 26.57 -12.00 21.63
CA ILE A 407 26.94 -12.56 20.32
C ILE A 407 28.46 -12.61 20.16
N GLU A 408 29.19 -11.56 20.58
CA GLU A 408 30.66 -11.52 20.56
C GLU A 408 31.30 -12.57 21.51
N ALA A 409 30.75 -12.73 22.71
CA ALA A 409 31.21 -13.75 23.65
C ALA A 409 31.01 -15.18 23.10
N GLU A 410 29.85 -15.47 22.54
CA GLU A 410 29.58 -16.76 21.88
C GLU A 410 30.49 -16.99 20.65
N ALA A 411 30.80 -15.94 19.89
CA ALA A 411 31.74 -16.03 18.77
C ALA A 411 33.15 -16.32 19.23
N LEU A 412 33.59 -15.78 20.38
CA LEU A 412 34.90 -16.02 20.95
C LEU A 412 35.05 -17.47 21.43
N GLU A 413 34.03 -18.03 22.08
CA GLU A 413 34.01 -19.44 22.47
C GLU A 413 34.10 -20.37 21.25
N ARG A 414 33.27 -20.12 20.25
CA ARG A 414 33.24 -20.90 18.99
C ARG A 414 34.56 -20.78 18.24
N LYS A 415 35.18 -19.61 18.22
CA LYS A 415 36.49 -19.39 17.61
C LYS A 415 37.52 -20.34 18.20
N THR A 416 37.62 -20.42 19.53
CA THR A 416 38.57 -21.32 20.22
C THR A 416 38.32 -22.78 19.85
N MET A 417 37.06 -23.20 19.77
CA MET A 417 36.73 -24.57 19.34
C MET A 417 37.16 -24.85 17.90
N PHE A 418 36.89 -23.92 16.96
CA PHE A 418 37.27 -24.10 15.58
C PHE A 418 38.79 -24.04 15.36
N GLU A 419 39.51 -23.22 16.11
CA GLU A 419 41.00 -23.19 16.10
C GLU A 419 41.58 -24.56 16.47
N GLN A 420 41.03 -25.22 17.48
CA GLN A 420 41.46 -26.59 17.85
C GLN A 420 41.16 -27.60 16.73
N VAL A 421 40.05 -27.45 16.01
CA VAL A 421 39.75 -28.34 14.90
C VAL A 421 40.71 -28.11 13.73
N ILE A 422 41.07 -26.87 13.43
CA ILE A 422 42.03 -26.52 12.37
C ILE A 422 43.46 -27.03 12.69
N GLU A 423 43.85 -27.06 13.98
CA GLU A 423 45.12 -27.67 14.38
C GLU A 423 45.18 -29.19 14.07
N ILE A 424 44.04 -29.87 14.09
CA ILE A 424 43.95 -31.31 13.80
C ILE A 424 43.79 -31.55 12.30
N ASP A 425 42.90 -30.78 11.66
CA ASP A 425 42.57 -30.85 10.23
C ASP A 425 42.43 -29.45 9.64
N ALA A 426 43.49 -28.97 9.00
CA ALA A 426 43.54 -27.66 8.37
C ALA A 426 42.57 -27.50 7.17
N ASP A 427 42.08 -28.62 6.63
CA ASP A 427 41.15 -28.66 5.50
C ASP A 427 39.67 -28.93 5.92
N ASP A 428 39.38 -28.89 7.26
CA ASP A 428 37.98 -29.00 7.70
C ASP A 428 37.15 -27.82 7.22
N LEU A 429 36.13 -28.11 6.42
CA LEU A 429 35.24 -27.11 5.80
C LEU A 429 34.46 -26.30 6.84
N PHE A 430 33.95 -26.99 7.88
CA PHE A 430 33.08 -26.35 8.86
C PHE A 430 33.88 -25.45 9.79
N ALA A 431 35.09 -25.87 10.18
CA ALA A 431 35.99 -25.08 11.01
C ALA A 431 36.47 -23.83 10.25
N ASN A 432 36.89 -23.96 8.98
CA ASN A 432 37.28 -22.81 8.17
C ASN A 432 36.14 -21.81 7.98
N ASN A 433 34.93 -22.27 7.61
CA ASN A 433 33.78 -21.39 7.48
C ASN A 433 33.36 -20.79 8.83
N GLY A 434 33.43 -21.58 9.91
CA GLY A 434 33.10 -21.16 11.27
C GLY A 434 34.06 -20.10 11.81
N LEU A 435 35.35 -20.23 11.60
CA LEU A 435 36.37 -19.23 11.96
C LEU A 435 36.15 -17.93 11.20
N GLY A 436 35.92 -18.00 9.90
CA GLY A 436 35.61 -16.82 9.10
C GLY A 436 34.37 -16.07 9.60
N ASN A 437 33.32 -16.78 9.97
CA ASN A 437 32.13 -16.18 10.58
C ASN A 437 32.41 -15.57 11.96
N CYS A 438 33.16 -16.29 12.84
CA CYS A 438 33.53 -15.77 14.15
C CYS A 438 34.33 -14.47 14.01
N TYR A 439 35.33 -14.44 13.13
CA TYR A 439 36.11 -13.22 12.87
C TYR A 439 35.27 -12.08 12.28
N ASN A 440 34.29 -12.37 11.44
CA ASN A 440 33.33 -11.35 10.94
C ASN A 440 32.51 -10.74 12.09
N ILE A 441 31.98 -11.58 13.00
CA ILE A 441 31.24 -11.12 14.17
C ILE A 441 32.13 -10.26 15.07
N LEU A 442 33.39 -10.64 15.27
CA LEU A 442 34.37 -9.90 16.05
C LEU A 442 34.98 -8.71 15.29
N GLN A 443 34.48 -8.39 14.10
CA GLN A 443 34.97 -7.32 13.22
C GLN A 443 36.45 -7.40 12.84
N GLN A 444 37.04 -8.60 12.93
CA GLN A 444 38.44 -8.91 12.57
C GLN A 444 38.51 -9.39 11.12
N TYR A 445 38.04 -8.57 10.20
CA TYR A 445 37.82 -8.95 8.79
C TYR A 445 39.08 -9.43 8.06
N GLN A 446 40.25 -8.86 8.37
CA GLN A 446 41.52 -9.30 7.77
C GLN A 446 41.86 -10.76 8.13
N LEU A 447 41.42 -11.21 9.32
CA LEU A 447 41.61 -12.59 9.77
C LEU A 447 40.53 -13.53 9.22
N ALA A 448 39.35 -13.02 8.88
CA ALA A 448 38.26 -13.81 8.32
C ALA A 448 38.53 -14.26 6.87
N GLU A 449 39.15 -13.38 6.05
CA GLU A 449 39.35 -13.58 4.60
C GLU A 449 40.05 -14.92 4.29
N PRO A 450 41.23 -15.29 4.84
CA PRO A 450 41.94 -16.50 4.46
C PRO A 450 41.14 -17.78 4.77
N TYR A 451 40.40 -17.82 5.86
CA TYR A 451 39.61 -18.98 6.24
C TYR A 451 38.40 -19.16 5.32
N LEU A 452 37.72 -18.08 4.94
CA LEU A 452 36.59 -18.15 4.04
C LEU A 452 37.00 -18.50 2.60
N LEU A 453 38.15 -17.99 2.14
CA LEU A 453 38.74 -18.41 0.87
C LEU A 453 39.08 -19.89 0.88
N LYS A 454 39.62 -20.38 1.98
CA LYS A 454 39.93 -21.81 2.15
C LYS A 454 38.68 -22.65 2.14
N ALA A 455 37.61 -22.24 2.81
CA ALA A 455 36.32 -22.93 2.78
C ALA A 455 35.74 -23.03 1.36
N ILE A 456 35.85 -21.96 0.56
CA ILE A 456 35.45 -21.96 -0.85
C ILE A 456 36.34 -22.87 -1.70
N GLN A 457 37.65 -22.88 -1.43
CA GLN A 457 38.60 -23.77 -2.10
C GLN A 457 38.26 -25.26 -1.85
N ILE A 458 37.96 -25.61 -0.60
CA ILE A 458 37.58 -26.97 -0.19
C ILE A 458 36.25 -27.38 -0.84
N LYS A 459 35.29 -26.48 -0.83
CA LYS A 459 33.96 -26.73 -1.40
C LYS A 459 33.43 -25.53 -2.19
N PRO A 460 33.67 -25.45 -3.52
CA PRO A 460 33.31 -24.33 -4.34
C PRO A 460 31.81 -24.01 -4.41
N ASN A 461 30.94 -24.94 -4.01
CA ASN A 461 29.49 -24.75 -3.95
C ASN A 461 28.96 -24.51 -2.51
N HIS A 462 29.81 -24.03 -1.58
CA HIS A 462 29.43 -23.72 -0.21
C HIS A 462 28.89 -22.28 -0.11
N THR A 463 27.59 -22.13 -0.26
CA THR A 463 26.86 -20.85 -0.38
C THR A 463 27.10 -19.89 0.79
N VAL A 464 27.17 -20.41 2.03
CA VAL A 464 27.40 -19.61 3.25
C VAL A 464 28.81 -18.99 3.26
N ALA A 465 29.82 -19.67 2.72
CA ALA A 465 31.18 -19.13 2.66
C ALA A 465 31.26 -17.90 1.73
N TYR A 466 30.52 -17.88 0.61
CA TYR A 466 30.42 -16.69 -0.25
C TYR A 466 29.69 -15.54 0.45
N GLN A 467 28.60 -15.84 1.18
CA GLN A 467 27.88 -14.84 1.96
C GLN A 467 28.79 -14.18 3.00
N GLU A 468 29.53 -14.99 3.77
CA GLU A 468 30.42 -14.47 4.81
C GLU A 468 31.65 -13.76 4.23
N LEU A 469 32.20 -14.24 3.11
CA LEU A 469 33.32 -13.56 2.43
C LEU A 469 32.90 -12.21 1.84
N GLY A 470 31.68 -12.13 1.28
CA GLY A 470 31.11 -10.86 0.84
C GLY A 470 30.99 -9.85 1.99
N ARG A 471 30.49 -10.29 3.16
CA ARG A 471 30.45 -9.47 4.39
C ARG A 471 31.85 -9.05 4.87
N THR A 472 32.84 -9.94 4.75
CA THR A 472 34.24 -9.61 5.06
C THR A 472 34.72 -8.46 4.19
N TYR A 473 34.48 -8.51 2.88
CA TYR A 473 34.91 -7.45 1.96
C TYR A 473 34.12 -6.14 2.18
N GLU A 474 32.84 -6.19 2.55
CA GLU A 474 32.11 -5.01 3.01
C GLU A 474 32.79 -4.37 4.24
N GLY A 475 33.11 -5.17 5.24
CA GLY A 475 33.78 -4.71 6.45
C GLY A 475 35.20 -4.15 6.23
N LEU A 476 35.87 -4.60 5.17
CA LEU A 476 37.17 -4.08 4.72
C LEU A 476 37.06 -2.83 3.82
N GLY A 477 35.83 -2.41 3.44
CA GLY A 477 35.60 -1.32 2.50
C GLY A 477 35.95 -1.66 1.04
N LEU A 478 36.08 -2.94 0.72
CA LEU A 478 36.44 -3.44 -0.62
C LEU A 478 35.16 -3.72 -1.43
N THR A 479 34.41 -2.67 -1.73
CA THR A 479 33.07 -2.73 -2.35
C THR A 479 33.03 -3.57 -3.63
N ASP A 480 34.00 -3.38 -4.54
CA ASP A 480 34.04 -4.13 -5.81
C ASP A 480 34.19 -5.64 -5.59
N LYS A 481 35.05 -6.03 -4.63
CA LYS A 481 35.24 -7.44 -4.28
C LYS A 481 33.99 -8.01 -3.60
N ALA A 482 33.30 -7.24 -2.76
CA ALA A 482 32.06 -7.64 -2.13
C ALA A 482 30.98 -7.91 -3.19
N ILE A 483 30.79 -6.99 -4.14
CA ILE A 483 29.85 -7.12 -5.27
C ILE A 483 30.15 -8.38 -6.09
N GLU A 484 31.40 -8.59 -6.48
CA GLU A 484 31.80 -9.78 -7.25
C GLU A 484 31.52 -11.08 -6.48
N THR A 485 31.85 -11.10 -5.18
CA THR A 485 31.66 -12.27 -4.32
C THR A 485 30.19 -12.58 -4.11
N PHE A 486 29.34 -11.57 -3.86
CA PHE A 486 27.90 -11.77 -3.76
C PHE A 486 27.27 -12.26 -5.05
N LYS A 487 27.66 -11.74 -6.22
CA LYS A 487 27.18 -12.23 -7.52
C LYS A 487 27.51 -13.71 -7.71
N LYS A 488 28.77 -14.11 -7.46
CA LYS A 488 29.18 -15.52 -7.53
C LYS A 488 28.39 -16.39 -6.55
N GLY A 489 28.24 -15.91 -5.32
CA GLY A 489 27.48 -16.63 -4.27
C GLY A 489 25.99 -16.79 -4.63
N ILE A 490 25.37 -15.80 -5.25
CA ILE A 490 23.98 -15.85 -5.74
C ILE A 490 23.83 -16.92 -6.83
N ASP A 491 24.75 -16.95 -7.82
CA ASP A 491 24.74 -17.95 -8.86
C ASP A 491 24.86 -19.37 -8.30
N VAL A 492 25.78 -19.59 -7.37
CA VAL A 492 25.98 -20.87 -6.67
C VAL A 492 24.74 -21.25 -5.86
N ALA A 493 24.14 -20.30 -5.13
CA ALA A 493 22.94 -20.54 -4.33
C ALA A 493 21.72 -20.86 -5.19
N ALA A 494 21.57 -20.18 -6.34
CA ALA A 494 20.49 -20.44 -7.29
C ALA A 494 20.59 -21.85 -7.90
N GLN A 495 21.79 -22.27 -8.30
CA GLN A 495 22.02 -23.63 -8.83
C GLN A 495 21.73 -24.73 -7.81
N LYS A 496 21.99 -24.46 -6.54
CA LYS A 496 21.80 -25.40 -5.44
C LYS A 496 20.39 -25.36 -4.83
N GLY A 497 19.62 -24.30 -5.08
CA GLY A 497 18.33 -24.06 -4.47
C GLY A 497 18.37 -23.53 -3.02
N ASP A 498 19.51 -23.01 -2.59
CA ASP A 498 19.72 -22.47 -1.22
C ASP A 498 19.12 -21.06 -1.09
N MET A 499 17.80 -20.97 -0.90
CA MET A 499 17.05 -19.72 -0.94
C MET A 499 17.41 -18.72 0.18
N THR A 500 17.82 -19.20 1.36
CA THR A 500 18.14 -18.30 2.50
C THR A 500 19.42 -17.50 2.25
N PRO A 501 20.57 -18.11 1.92
CA PRO A 501 21.78 -17.35 1.54
C PRO A 501 21.58 -16.51 0.29
N LEU A 502 20.80 -17.00 -0.70
CA LEU A 502 20.49 -16.26 -1.94
C LEU A 502 19.83 -14.92 -1.63
N LYS A 503 18.73 -14.93 -0.87
CA LYS A 503 18.00 -13.70 -0.50
C LYS A 503 18.88 -12.74 0.33
N ALA A 504 19.67 -13.27 1.25
CA ALA A 504 20.55 -12.47 2.08
C ALA A 504 21.64 -11.76 1.25
N MET A 505 22.27 -12.47 0.31
CA MET A 505 23.27 -11.89 -0.60
C MET A 505 22.66 -10.91 -1.59
N GLN A 506 21.45 -11.20 -2.13
CA GLN A 506 20.76 -10.28 -3.04
C GLN A 506 20.45 -8.94 -2.36
N ALA A 507 19.89 -8.97 -1.16
CA ALA A 507 19.59 -7.75 -0.40
C ALA A 507 20.84 -6.89 -0.13
N ARG A 508 21.99 -7.54 0.16
CA ARG A 508 23.27 -6.85 0.34
C ARG A 508 23.80 -6.24 -0.95
N LEU A 509 23.74 -7.02 -2.04
CA LEU A 509 24.14 -6.57 -3.37
C LEU A 509 23.33 -5.35 -3.83
N ASP A 510 22.00 -5.39 -3.66
CA ASP A 510 21.12 -4.29 -4.01
C ASP A 510 21.46 -3.02 -3.21
N SER A 511 21.77 -3.16 -1.90
CA SER A 511 22.21 -2.05 -1.07
C SER A 511 23.54 -1.44 -1.51
N LEU A 512 24.51 -2.28 -1.94
CA LEU A 512 25.82 -1.81 -2.42
C LEU A 512 25.75 -1.14 -3.80
N LEU A 513 24.76 -1.49 -4.62
CA LEU A 513 24.56 -0.90 -5.94
C LEU A 513 23.73 0.40 -5.92
N ALA A 514 23.02 0.65 -4.82
CA ALA A 514 22.21 1.85 -4.61
C ALA A 514 23.00 3.03 -4.01
N ASN A 515 24.17 2.77 -3.44
CA ASN A 515 25.13 3.75 -2.90
C ASN A 515 26.24 4.04 -3.90
#